data_e22189300307da921a4c070dfbd1d348
#
_entry.id   e22189300307da921a4c070dfbd1d348
#
_cell.length_a   1.000
_cell.length_b   1.000
_cell.length_c   1.000
_cell.angle_alpha   90.00
_cell.angle_beta   90.00
_cell.angle_gamma   90.00
#
_symmetry.space_group_name_H-M   'P 1'
#
loop_
_entity.id
_entity.type
_entity.pdbx_description
1 polymer ?
#
loop_
_entity_poly.entity_id
_entity_poly.type
_entity_poly.pdbx_seq_one_letter_code
_entity_poly.pdbx_strand_id
1 'polypeptide(L)'
;MKKINQYKLLAGICVLSLFTACDFEELNTNPFEMTDEMGIRDGVAVGGAVMAMQRAVITVGTQADDTEAINQYQVAYNLSADSWSGFFGQNNNWYSGSNNTTYYLQDNWVAATYTNSYTTLLSSWKKIKQESEKNETPEIFALAQILKISAWHKTLESFGPIPYTHAGEPALVIPFDSEQVAFNAMFADLTAAIEALTVRAEQGATIVADYDAVYAGDTR
;
A
#
# COMPACT_ATOMS: atom_id res chain seq x y z
N MET A 1 48.12 41.20 -38.41
CA MET A 1 47.18 40.14 -38.85
C MET A 1 47.37 38.78 -38.14
N LYS A 2 48.57 38.36 -37.73
CA LYS A 2 48.79 37.04 -37.06
C LYS A 2 48.15 36.91 -35.66
N LYS A 3 48.10 37.96 -34.87
CA LYS A 3 47.53 37.92 -33.51
C LYS A 3 45.97 37.70 -33.46
N ILE A 4 45.24 38.23 -34.42
CA ILE A 4 43.78 38.10 -34.49
C ILE A 4 43.38 36.64 -34.81
N ASN A 5 44.16 35.90 -35.56
CA ASN A 5 43.89 34.51 -35.85
C ASN A 5 44.17 33.58 -34.66
N GLN A 6 45.09 33.91 -33.77
CA GLN A 6 45.34 33.16 -32.52
C GLN A 6 44.19 33.27 -31.54
N TYR A 7 43.59 34.46 -31.39
CA TYR A 7 42.44 34.63 -30.51
C TYR A 7 41.17 33.92 -31.04
N LYS A 8 41.01 33.89 -32.36
CA LYS A 8 39.92 33.11 -32.99
C LYS A 8 40.07 31.61 -32.79
N LEU A 9 41.33 31.11 -32.89
CA LEU A 9 41.63 29.72 -32.64
C LEU A 9 41.45 29.32 -31.16
N LEU A 10 41.90 30.17 -30.23
CA LEU A 10 41.68 29.99 -28.79
C LEU A 10 40.20 30.04 -28.43
N ALA A 11 39.43 30.98 -28.97
CA ALA A 11 37.98 31.02 -28.76
C ALA A 11 37.26 29.81 -29.33
N GLY A 12 37.69 29.27 -30.48
CA GLY A 12 37.15 28.03 -31.04
C GLY A 12 37.42 26.81 -30.17
N ILE A 13 38.63 26.69 -29.60
CA ILE A 13 38.99 25.61 -28.69
C ILE A 13 38.17 25.71 -27.36
N CYS A 14 38.00 26.91 -26.81
CA CYS A 14 37.16 27.11 -25.63
C CYS A 14 35.68 26.78 -25.87
N VAL A 15 35.14 27.02 -27.04
CA VAL A 15 33.77 26.66 -27.38
C VAL A 15 33.64 25.16 -27.59
N LEU A 16 34.62 24.50 -28.22
CA LEU A 16 34.59 23.03 -28.35
C LEU A 16 34.72 22.29 -27.00
N SER A 17 35.47 22.84 -26.04
CA SER A 17 35.60 22.23 -24.70
C SER A 17 34.33 22.36 -23.86
N LEU A 18 33.40 23.25 -24.21
CA LEU A 18 32.10 23.35 -23.55
C LEU A 18 31.12 22.24 -23.96
N PHE A 19 31.37 21.56 -25.10
CA PHE A 19 30.54 20.45 -25.56
C PHE A 19 31.03 19.06 -25.06
N THR A 20 32.22 19.00 -24.44
CA THR A 20 32.70 17.78 -23.76
C THR A 20 32.45 17.80 -22.25
N ALA A 21 31.61 18.73 -21.80
CA ALA A 21 31.19 18.77 -20.41
C ALA A 21 30.34 17.54 -20.12
N CYS A 22 30.96 16.59 -19.49
CA CYS A 22 30.47 15.50 -18.67
C CYS A 22 29.03 15.07 -18.95
N ASP A 23 28.87 13.83 -19.23
CA ASP A 23 27.59 13.13 -19.15
C ASP A 23 27.11 13.22 -17.68
N PHE A 24 26.37 14.28 -17.38
CA PHE A 24 25.94 14.61 -16.04
C PHE A 24 24.99 13.53 -15.50
N GLU A 25 24.36 12.76 -16.38
CA GLU A 25 23.52 11.63 -16.04
C GLU A 25 24.36 10.48 -15.51
N GLU A 26 25.48 10.17 -16.14
CA GLU A 26 26.35 9.07 -15.71
C GLU A 26 27.09 9.38 -14.38
N LEU A 27 27.46 10.64 -14.16
CA LEU A 27 28.09 11.09 -12.91
C LEU A 27 27.10 11.22 -11.73
N ASN A 28 25.84 11.37 -12.01
CA ASN A 28 24.79 11.58 -11.00
C ASN A 28 24.00 10.30 -10.70
N THR A 29 24.28 9.19 -11.38
CA THR A 29 23.71 7.89 -11.01
C THR A 29 24.43 7.36 -9.78
N ASN A 30 23.67 7.17 -8.71
CA ASN A 30 24.16 6.51 -7.51
C ASN A 30 24.36 5.01 -7.82
N PRO A 31 25.59 4.47 -7.84
CA PRO A 31 25.83 3.05 -8.18
C PRO A 31 25.22 2.08 -7.14
N PHE A 32 24.76 2.60 -6.01
CA PHE A 32 24.06 1.83 -4.97
C PHE A 32 22.54 2.04 -5.01
N GLU A 33 22.04 2.84 -5.94
CA GLU A 33 20.62 3.03 -6.13
C GLU A 33 20.07 1.88 -6.98
N MET A 34 19.00 1.28 -6.52
CA MET A 34 18.33 0.20 -7.25
C MET A 34 17.69 0.78 -8.51
N THR A 35 18.08 0.26 -9.66
CA THR A 35 17.46 0.66 -10.93
C THR A 35 16.01 0.15 -11.00
N ASP A 36 15.18 0.84 -11.77
CA ASP A 36 13.79 0.39 -12.05
C ASP A 36 13.78 -1.08 -12.54
N GLU A 37 14.73 -1.44 -13.40
CA GLU A 37 14.85 -2.78 -13.97
C GLU A 37 15.18 -3.85 -12.91
N MET A 38 16.06 -3.53 -11.96
CA MET A 38 16.34 -4.41 -10.82
C MET A 38 15.11 -4.54 -9.90
N GLY A 39 14.42 -3.43 -9.64
CA GLY A 39 13.22 -3.41 -8.83
C GLY A 39 12.08 -4.25 -9.40
N ILE A 40 11.91 -4.23 -10.73
CA ILE A 40 10.91 -5.03 -11.43
C ILE A 40 11.28 -6.51 -11.36
N ARG A 41 12.52 -6.85 -11.73
CA ARG A 41 13.02 -8.23 -11.77
C ARG A 41 12.88 -8.95 -10.44
N ASP A 42 13.20 -8.28 -9.37
CA ASP A 42 13.25 -8.88 -8.03
C ASP A 42 11.92 -8.64 -7.24
N GLY A 43 10.93 -8.01 -7.86
CA GLY A 43 9.65 -7.67 -7.21
C GLY A 43 9.76 -6.64 -6.08
N VAL A 44 10.95 -6.06 -5.89
CA VAL A 44 11.24 -5.12 -4.77
C VAL A 44 10.43 -3.85 -4.88
N ALA A 45 10.12 -3.40 -6.10
CA ALA A 45 9.34 -2.18 -6.32
C ALA A 45 7.97 -2.21 -5.63
N VAL A 46 7.34 -3.38 -5.57
CA VAL A 46 6.02 -3.60 -4.96
C VAL A 46 6.08 -4.39 -3.65
N GLY A 47 7.13 -5.17 -3.42
CA GLY A 47 7.24 -6.11 -2.31
C GLY A 47 7.02 -5.48 -0.94
N GLY A 48 7.69 -4.36 -0.67
CA GLY A 48 7.48 -3.62 0.57
C GLY A 48 6.05 -3.12 0.76
N ALA A 49 5.37 -2.74 -0.32
CA ALA A 49 3.98 -2.32 -0.27
C ALA A 49 3.02 -3.50 -0.04
N VAL A 50 3.30 -4.67 -0.63
CA VAL A 50 2.55 -5.92 -0.37
C VAL A 50 2.66 -6.31 1.10
N MET A 51 3.88 -6.35 1.65
CA MET A 51 4.10 -6.64 3.07
C MET A 51 3.38 -5.64 3.99
N ALA A 52 3.41 -4.36 3.66
CA ALA A 52 2.72 -3.32 4.44
C ALA A 52 1.20 -3.53 4.42
N MET A 53 0.63 -3.89 3.26
CA MET A 53 -0.79 -4.22 3.16
C MET A 53 -1.15 -5.47 3.95
N GLN A 54 -0.38 -6.55 3.85
CA GLN A 54 -0.62 -7.77 4.61
C GLN A 54 -0.59 -7.52 6.13
N ARG A 55 0.36 -6.75 6.62
CA ARG A 55 0.43 -6.35 8.03
C ARG A 55 -0.75 -5.50 8.48
N ALA A 56 -1.28 -4.65 7.60
CA ALA A 56 -2.44 -3.82 7.91
C ALA A 56 -3.75 -4.63 7.93
N VAL A 57 -3.85 -5.69 7.10
CA VAL A 57 -5.04 -6.57 7.01
C VAL A 57 -5.00 -7.66 8.06
N ILE A 58 -3.84 -8.30 8.21
CA ILE A 58 -3.58 -9.38 9.17
C ILE A 58 -2.68 -8.80 10.26
N THR A 59 -3.30 -8.12 11.20
CA THR A 59 -2.62 -7.43 12.30
C THR A 59 -2.10 -8.44 13.33
N VAL A 60 -1.15 -9.26 12.91
CA VAL A 60 -0.45 -10.20 13.79
C VAL A 60 0.90 -9.61 14.19
N GLY A 61 1.21 -9.69 15.44
CA GLY A 61 2.49 -9.29 15.99
C GLY A 61 2.67 -9.86 17.37
N THR A 62 3.90 -9.92 17.84
CA THR A 62 4.20 -10.31 19.20
C THR A 62 4.73 -9.10 19.98
N GLN A 63 4.49 -9.07 21.28
CA GLN A 63 5.03 -8.02 22.13
C GLN A 63 6.57 -7.99 22.09
N ALA A 64 7.19 -9.12 21.73
CA ALA A 64 8.64 -9.24 21.61
C ALA A 64 9.22 -8.47 20.41
N ASP A 65 8.41 -8.21 19.38
CA ASP A 65 8.87 -7.55 18.16
C ASP A 65 8.80 -6.02 18.25
N ASP A 66 8.30 -5.48 19.37
CA ASP A 66 8.08 -4.04 19.59
C ASP A 66 7.35 -3.39 18.41
N THR A 67 6.47 -4.15 17.75
CA THR A 67 5.74 -3.72 16.57
C THR A 67 4.40 -3.11 16.97
N GLU A 68 3.97 -2.10 16.24
CA GLU A 68 2.65 -1.48 16.41
C GLU A 68 1.49 -2.44 16.10
N ALA A 69 1.76 -3.61 15.50
CA ALA A 69 0.75 -4.56 15.04
C ALA A 69 -0.16 -5.08 16.17
N ILE A 70 0.36 -5.35 17.35
CA ILE A 70 -0.46 -5.77 18.51
C ILE A 70 -1.43 -4.65 18.88
N ASN A 71 -0.93 -3.44 18.96
CA ASN A 71 -1.74 -2.29 19.32
C ASN A 71 -2.81 -2.02 18.27
N GLN A 72 -2.49 -2.21 17.00
CA GLN A 72 -3.45 -2.06 15.91
C GLN A 72 -4.57 -3.09 15.98
N TYR A 73 -4.28 -4.37 16.22
CA TYR A 73 -5.32 -5.39 16.42
C TYR A 73 -6.20 -5.07 17.63
N GLN A 74 -5.57 -4.79 18.76
CA GLN A 74 -6.30 -4.49 19.98
C GLN A 74 -7.23 -3.29 19.77
N VAL A 75 -6.73 -2.21 19.23
CA VAL A 75 -7.51 -0.97 19.12
C VAL A 75 -8.53 -1.05 17.99
N ALA A 76 -8.16 -1.60 16.84
CA ALA A 76 -9.04 -1.65 15.67
C ALA A 76 -10.17 -2.69 15.79
N TYR A 77 -9.93 -3.79 16.46
CA TYR A 77 -10.88 -4.91 16.50
C TYR A 77 -11.31 -5.31 17.91
N ASN A 78 -10.36 -5.58 18.81
CA ASN A 78 -10.65 -6.12 20.14
C ASN A 78 -11.41 -5.11 21.01
N LEU A 79 -10.98 -3.86 21.02
CA LEU A 79 -11.61 -2.78 21.78
C LEU A 79 -12.87 -2.20 21.10
N SER A 80 -13.25 -2.68 19.95
CA SER A 80 -14.46 -2.29 19.24
C SER A 80 -15.38 -3.50 19.03
N ALA A 81 -15.42 -4.06 17.85
CA ALA A 81 -16.36 -5.09 17.45
C ALA A 81 -16.36 -6.34 18.37
N ASP A 82 -15.19 -6.83 18.77
CA ASP A 82 -15.08 -8.03 19.62
C ASP A 82 -15.71 -7.81 21.00
N SER A 83 -15.49 -6.63 21.58
CA SER A 83 -16.03 -6.30 22.90
C SER A 83 -17.53 -6.00 22.84
N TRP A 84 -17.97 -5.29 21.78
CA TRP A 84 -19.40 -4.96 21.62
C TRP A 84 -20.26 -6.16 21.27
N SER A 85 -19.70 -7.15 20.58
CA SER A 85 -20.37 -8.42 20.29
C SER A 85 -20.61 -9.26 21.53
N GLY A 86 -19.95 -8.95 22.66
CA GLY A 86 -20.03 -9.72 23.89
C GLY A 86 -19.14 -10.97 23.92
N PHE A 87 -18.29 -11.19 22.90
CA PHE A 87 -17.30 -12.28 22.92
C PHE A 87 -16.20 -12.04 23.94
N PHE A 88 -15.90 -10.80 24.25
CA PHE A 88 -14.92 -10.41 25.25
C PHE A 88 -15.57 -9.60 26.37
N GLY A 89 -15.23 -9.98 27.60
CA GLY A 89 -15.65 -9.26 28.81
C GLY A 89 -14.43 -8.75 29.57
N GLN A 90 -14.63 -7.74 30.40
CA GLN A 90 -13.61 -7.30 31.33
C GLN A 90 -13.61 -8.14 32.61
N ASN A 91 -12.41 -8.40 33.15
CA ASN A 91 -12.25 -9.07 34.44
C ASN A 91 -11.97 -8.12 35.61
N ASN A 92 -11.82 -6.83 35.32
CA ASN A 92 -11.64 -5.77 36.30
C ASN A 92 -12.36 -4.50 35.85
N ASN A 93 -12.49 -3.54 36.72
CA ASN A 93 -13.18 -2.29 36.41
C ASN A 93 -12.21 -1.25 35.81
N TRP A 94 -11.49 -1.61 34.74
CA TRP A 94 -10.59 -0.71 34.07
C TRP A 94 -11.32 0.50 33.49
N TYR A 95 -10.64 1.66 33.46
CA TYR A 95 -11.25 2.94 33.12
C TYR A 95 -12.50 3.28 33.94
N SER A 96 -12.62 2.74 35.16
CA SER A 96 -13.75 2.97 36.05
C SER A 96 -15.12 2.69 35.42
N GLY A 97 -15.18 1.68 34.55
CA GLY A 97 -16.39 1.31 33.82
C GLY A 97 -16.69 2.15 32.57
N SER A 98 -15.89 3.15 32.27
CA SER A 98 -16.03 3.94 31.03
C SER A 98 -15.16 3.33 29.92
N ASN A 99 -15.52 2.15 29.46
CA ASN A 99 -14.78 1.41 28.46
C ASN A 99 -15.73 0.72 27.45
N ASN A 100 -15.16 0.15 26.41
CA ASN A 100 -15.89 -0.45 25.31
C ASN A 100 -16.78 -1.64 25.73
N THR A 101 -16.45 -2.39 26.78
CA THR A 101 -17.33 -3.50 27.28
C THR A 101 -18.61 -2.98 27.90
N THR A 102 -18.67 -1.72 28.27
CA THR A 102 -19.86 -1.02 28.76
C THR A 102 -20.49 -0.11 27.69
N TYR A 103 -20.15 -0.30 26.43
CA TYR A 103 -20.57 0.53 25.29
C TYR A 103 -20.20 2.02 25.42
N TYR A 104 -19.16 2.31 26.21
CA TYR A 104 -18.61 3.66 26.27
C TYR A 104 -17.65 3.84 25.08
N LEU A 105 -18.01 4.73 24.16
CA LEU A 105 -17.21 4.99 22.95
C LEU A 105 -16.00 5.86 23.28
N GLN A 106 -14.83 5.33 22.97
CA GLN A 106 -13.59 6.08 22.99
C GLN A 106 -13.21 6.44 21.55
N ASP A 107 -13.17 7.72 21.23
CA ASP A 107 -12.97 8.22 19.87
C ASP A 107 -11.77 7.59 19.15
N ASN A 108 -10.63 7.47 19.87
CA ASN A 108 -9.42 6.90 19.30
C ASN A 108 -9.59 5.43 18.91
N TRP A 109 -10.34 4.66 19.71
CA TRP A 109 -10.54 3.23 19.45
C TRP A 109 -11.56 3.02 18.33
N VAL A 110 -12.60 3.82 18.31
CA VAL A 110 -13.59 3.77 17.23
C VAL A 110 -12.97 4.18 15.90
N ALA A 111 -12.15 5.24 15.89
CA ALA A 111 -11.52 5.73 14.68
C ALA A 111 -10.42 4.80 14.11
N ALA A 112 -9.85 3.91 14.92
CA ALA A 112 -8.67 3.14 14.53
C ALA A 112 -8.89 2.26 13.29
N THR A 113 -10.02 1.58 13.18
CA THR A 113 -10.35 0.75 12.00
C THR A 113 -10.38 1.60 10.73
N TYR A 114 -11.00 2.76 10.79
CA TYR A 114 -11.07 3.69 9.67
C TYR A 114 -9.68 4.23 9.30
N THR A 115 -8.93 4.69 10.29
CA THR A 115 -7.59 5.25 10.10
C THR A 115 -6.65 4.26 9.46
N ASN A 116 -6.59 3.02 9.94
CA ASN A 116 -5.75 1.98 9.36
C ASN A 116 -6.08 1.69 7.89
N SER A 117 -7.37 1.65 7.55
CA SER A 117 -7.82 1.40 6.18
C SER A 117 -7.38 2.51 5.22
N TYR A 118 -7.41 3.77 5.63
CA TYR A 118 -7.16 4.89 4.73
C TYR A 118 -5.74 5.44 4.78
N THR A 119 -5.01 5.30 5.86
CA THR A 119 -3.64 5.81 5.93
C THR A 119 -2.63 4.83 5.35
N THR A 120 -2.46 3.69 5.99
CA THR A 120 -1.41 2.73 5.62
C THR A 120 -1.78 1.94 4.37
N LEU A 121 -3.00 1.45 4.31
CA LEU A 121 -3.41 0.50 3.29
C LEU A 121 -3.62 1.18 1.94
N LEU A 122 -4.26 2.34 1.90
CA LEU A 122 -4.51 3.07 0.65
C LEU A 122 -3.23 3.54 -0.04
N SER A 123 -2.23 4.00 0.71
CA SER A 123 -0.96 4.45 0.13
C SER A 123 -0.21 3.30 -0.53
N SER A 124 -0.16 2.14 0.12
CA SER A 124 0.47 0.93 -0.40
C SER A 124 -0.29 0.38 -1.62
N TRP A 125 -1.61 0.35 -1.57
CA TRP A 125 -2.46 -0.05 -2.68
C TRP A 125 -2.26 0.84 -3.91
N LYS A 126 -2.20 2.17 -3.72
CA LYS A 126 -1.91 3.12 -4.82
C LYS A 126 -0.57 2.87 -5.46
N LYS A 127 0.47 2.63 -4.65
CA LYS A 127 1.81 2.32 -5.16
C LYS A 127 1.78 1.05 -6.00
N ILE A 128 1.16 -0.03 -5.50
CA ILE A 128 1.05 -1.29 -6.23
C ILE A 128 0.27 -1.09 -7.54
N LYS A 129 -0.84 -0.34 -7.51
CA LYS A 129 -1.61 -0.02 -8.69
C LYS A 129 -0.75 0.63 -9.77
N GLN A 130 -0.03 1.70 -9.42
CA GLN A 130 0.83 2.43 -10.35
C GLN A 130 1.95 1.56 -10.94
N GLU A 131 2.63 0.78 -10.10
CA GLU A 131 3.69 -0.09 -10.55
C GLU A 131 3.17 -1.25 -11.41
N SER A 132 2.03 -1.81 -11.07
CA SER A 132 1.41 -2.88 -11.85
C SER A 132 0.89 -2.40 -13.20
N GLU A 133 0.33 -1.21 -13.28
CA GLU A 133 -0.06 -0.57 -14.54
C GLU A 133 1.16 -0.29 -15.43
N LYS A 134 2.24 0.23 -14.85
CA LYS A 134 3.50 0.52 -15.56
C LYS A 134 4.15 -0.75 -16.12
N ASN A 135 4.08 -1.85 -15.40
CA ASN A 135 4.81 -3.09 -15.69
C ASN A 135 3.93 -4.20 -16.27
N GLU A 136 2.65 -3.91 -16.53
CA GLU A 136 1.68 -4.86 -17.08
C GLU A 136 1.57 -6.16 -16.25
N THR A 137 1.50 -6.00 -14.91
CA THR A 137 1.40 -7.11 -13.94
C THR A 137 0.04 -7.08 -13.21
N PRO A 138 -1.08 -7.36 -13.88
CA PRO A 138 -2.42 -7.26 -13.29
C PRO A 138 -2.62 -8.21 -12.10
N GLU A 139 -1.92 -9.33 -12.07
CA GLU A 139 -1.97 -10.31 -10.98
C GLU A 139 -1.44 -9.75 -9.65
N ILE A 140 -0.43 -8.88 -9.69
CA ILE A 140 0.08 -8.23 -8.47
C ILE A 140 -0.93 -7.20 -7.95
N PHE A 141 -1.58 -6.47 -8.86
CA PHE A 141 -2.67 -5.59 -8.48
C PHE A 141 -3.88 -6.35 -7.95
N ALA A 142 -4.19 -7.53 -8.50
CA ALA A 142 -5.24 -8.40 -8.02
C ALA A 142 -5.04 -8.80 -6.55
N LEU A 143 -3.82 -9.16 -6.16
CA LEU A 143 -3.48 -9.41 -4.75
C LEU A 143 -3.75 -8.17 -3.89
N ALA A 144 -3.34 -7.00 -4.33
CA ALA A 144 -3.58 -5.75 -3.61
C ALA A 144 -5.08 -5.43 -3.48
N GLN A 145 -5.89 -5.74 -4.50
CA GLN A 145 -7.35 -5.58 -4.45
C GLN A 145 -7.98 -6.49 -3.39
N ILE A 146 -7.59 -7.75 -3.34
CA ILE A 146 -8.07 -8.70 -2.32
C ILE A 146 -7.72 -8.21 -0.91
N LEU A 147 -6.48 -7.77 -0.70
CA LEU A 147 -6.05 -7.23 0.59
C LEU A 147 -6.83 -5.97 0.96
N LYS A 148 -7.04 -5.05 0.01
CA LYS A 148 -7.86 -3.86 0.23
C LYS A 148 -9.28 -4.24 0.65
N ILE A 149 -9.93 -5.13 -0.07
CA ILE A 149 -11.30 -5.57 0.21
C ILE A 149 -11.37 -6.24 1.58
N SER A 150 -10.40 -7.08 1.95
CA SER A 150 -10.33 -7.74 3.25
C SER A 150 -10.33 -6.78 4.44
N ALA A 151 -9.78 -5.58 4.28
CA ALA A 151 -9.82 -4.56 5.33
C ALA A 151 -11.06 -3.66 5.21
N TRP A 152 -11.37 -3.23 3.99
CA TRP A 152 -12.37 -2.19 3.79
C TRP A 152 -13.82 -2.65 3.93
N HIS A 153 -14.12 -3.94 3.68
CA HIS A 153 -15.45 -4.45 4.00
C HIS A 153 -15.76 -4.32 5.50
N LYS A 154 -14.79 -4.58 6.37
CA LYS A 154 -14.95 -4.40 7.83
C LYS A 154 -15.15 -2.93 8.21
N THR A 155 -14.47 -2.03 7.51
CA THR A 155 -14.65 -0.58 7.70
C THR A 155 -16.06 -0.16 7.26
N LEU A 156 -16.54 -0.66 6.12
CA LEU A 156 -17.89 -0.42 5.63
C LEU A 156 -18.95 -0.95 6.60
N GLU A 157 -18.78 -2.16 7.13
CA GLU A 157 -19.70 -2.77 8.12
C GLU A 157 -19.71 -2.01 9.44
N SER A 158 -18.58 -1.38 9.82
CA SER A 158 -18.46 -0.64 11.09
C SER A 158 -19.01 0.79 11.00
N PHE A 159 -18.87 1.45 9.86
CA PHE A 159 -19.16 2.89 9.71
C PHE A 159 -20.30 3.20 8.73
N GLY A 160 -20.79 2.21 7.98
CA GLY A 160 -21.74 2.44 6.90
C GLY A 160 -21.07 3.07 5.68
N PRO A 161 -21.61 4.12 5.07
CA PRO A 161 -21.05 4.75 3.88
C PRO A 161 -19.56 5.14 4.04
N ILE A 162 -18.74 4.75 3.06
CA ILE A 162 -17.30 5.07 3.01
C ILE A 162 -16.89 5.52 1.60
N PRO A 163 -15.82 6.30 1.44
CA PRO A 163 -15.27 6.60 0.12
C PRO A 163 -14.51 5.37 -0.43
N TYR A 164 -15.13 4.60 -1.32
CA TYR A 164 -14.55 3.40 -1.92
C TYR A 164 -14.20 3.57 -3.40
N THR A 165 -15.18 3.95 -4.23
CA THR A 165 -15.04 3.95 -5.70
C THR A 165 -14.03 4.97 -6.19
N HIS A 166 -13.94 6.12 -5.54
CA HIS A 166 -13.03 7.22 -5.87
C HIS A 166 -11.85 7.33 -4.90
N ALA A 167 -11.68 6.34 -4.02
CA ALA A 167 -10.61 6.39 -3.02
C ALA A 167 -9.23 6.43 -3.68
N GLY A 168 -8.42 7.39 -3.24
CA GLY A 168 -7.06 7.58 -3.77
C GLY A 168 -6.95 8.42 -5.03
N GLU A 169 -8.05 8.93 -5.56
CA GLU A 169 -7.99 9.94 -6.63
C GLU A 169 -7.42 11.27 -6.13
N PRO A 170 -6.76 12.03 -7.01
CA PRO A 170 -6.16 13.32 -6.66
C PRO A 170 -7.24 14.42 -6.57
N ALA A 171 -8.13 14.31 -5.59
CA ALA A 171 -9.21 15.27 -5.34
C ALA A 171 -9.16 15.79 -3.90
N LEU A 172 -9.54 17.06 -3.69
CA LEU A 172 -9.60 17.67 -2.36
C LEU A 172 -10.70 17.06 -1.51
N VAL A 173 -11.78 16.60 -2.13
CA VAL A 173 -12.93 15.98 -1.46
C VAL A 173 -13.30 14.73 -2.23
N ILE A 174 -13.36 13.62 -1.54
CA ILE A 174 -13.82 12.33 -2.07
C ILE A 174 -15.22 12.08 -1.49
N PRO A 175 -16.24 11.84 -2.32
CA PRO A 175 -17.58 11.54 -1.85
C PRO A 175 -17.64 10.19 -1.13
N PHE A 176 -18.57 10.04 -0.22
CA PHE A 176 -18.90 8.76 0.37
C PHE A 176 -19.82 7.98 -0.58
N ASP A 177 -19.51 6.73 -0.81
CA ASP A 177 -20.38 5.80 -1.49
C ASP A 177 -21.39 5.24 -0.49
N SER A 178 -22.62 5.00 -0.94
CA SER A 178 -23.56 4.23 -0.12
C SER A 178 -23.03 2.80 0.07
N GLU A 179 -23.47 2.12 1.13
CA GLU A 179 -23.07 0.73 1.40
C GLU A 179 -23.30 -0.18 0.19
N GLN A 180 -24.47 -0.04 -0.45
CA GLN A 180 -24.80 -0.83 -1.66
C GLN A 180 -23.81 -0.57 -2.81
N VAL A 181 -23.45 0.68 -3.05
CA VAL A 181 -22.50 1.05 -4.11
C VAL A 181 -21.12 0.49 -3.77
N ALA A 182 -20.67 0.66 -2.55
CA ALA A 182 -19.37 0.17 -2.09
C ALA A 182 -19.28 -1.36 -2.16
N PHE A 183 -20.28 -2.10 -1.67
CA PHE A 183 -20.31 -3.57 -1.77
C PHE A 183 -20.34 -4.07 -3.21
N ASN A 184 -21.16 -3.46 -4.07
CA ASN A 184 -21.20 -3.83 -5.49
C ASN A 184 -19.84 -3.60 -6.17
N ALA A 185 -19.17 -2.51 -5.86
CA ALA A 185 -17.82 -2.23 -6.36
C ALA A 185 -16.79 -3.24 -5.81
N MET A 186 -16.86 -3.60 -4.53
CA MET A 186 -16.00 -4.63 -3.94
C MET A 186 -16.19 -5.99 -4.61
N PHE A 187 -17.43 -6.39 -4.92
CA PHE A 187 -17.69 -7.64 -5.64
C PHE A 187 -17.16 -7.61 -7.06
N ALA A 188 -17.29 -6.49 -7.76
CA ALA A 188 -16.72 -6.34 -9.10
C ALA A 188 -15.19 -6.41 -9.07
N ASP A 189 -14.56 -5.68 -8.15
CA ASP A 189 -13.11 -5.71 -7.94
C ASP A 189 -12.61 -7.11 -7.58
N LEU A 190 -13.32 -7.83 -6.72
CA LEU A 190 -12.96 -9.20 -6.32
C LEU A 190 -13.09 -10.16 -7.50
N THR A 191 -14.13 -10.05 -8.30
CA THR A 191 -14.31 -10.87 -9.51
C THR A 191 -13.15 -10.67 -10.48
N ALA A 192 -12.80 -9.42 -10.77
CA ALA A 192 -11.67 -9.12 -11.65
C ALA A 192 -10.33 -9.62 -11.07
N ALA A 193 -10.15 -9.54 -9.75
CA ALA A 193 -8.96 -10.06 -9.10
C ALA A 193 -8.86 -11.60 -9.21
N ILE A 194 -9.97 -12.31 -9.01
CA ILE A 194 -10.03 -13.77 -9.17
C ILE A 194 -9.69 -14.17 -10.60
N GLU A 195 -10.26 -13.48 -11.60
CA GLU A 195 -9.95 -13.74 -13.02
C GLU A 195 -8.46 -13.59 -13.32
N ALA A 196 -7.83 -12.51 -12.85
CA ALA A 196 -6.40 -12.26 -13.06
C ALA A 196 -5.51 -13.31 -12.36
N LEU A 197 -5.85 -13.73 -11.15
CA LEU A 197 -5.10 -14.74 -10.41
C LEU A 197 -5.32 -16.15 -10.96
N THR A 198 -6.51 -16.48 -11.47
CA THR A 198 -6.80 -17.79 -12.07
C THR A 198 -5.85 -18.09 -13.22
N VAL A 199 -5.57 -17.11 -14.08
CA VAL A 199 -4.60 -17.28 -15.17
C VAL A 199 -3.22 -17.71 -14.65
N ARG A 200 -2.76 -17.13 -13.55
CA ARG A 200 -1.48 -17.50 -12.93
C ARG A 200 -1.53 -18.85 -12.22
N ALA A 201 -2.64 -19.15 -11.56
CA ALA A 201 -2.86 -20.45 -10.92
C ALA A 201 -2.83 -21.59 -11.93
N GLU A 202 -3.47 -21.43 -13.09
CA GLU A 202 -3.45 -22.43 -14.17
C GLU A 202 -2.04 -22.64 -14.75
N GLN A 203 -1.20 -21.61 -14.72
CA GLN A 203 0.20 -21.69 -15.13
C GLN A 203 1.12 -22.30 -14.05
N GLY A 204 0.62 -22.53 -12.84
CA GLY A 204 1.41 -22.93 -11.68
C GLY A 204 2.46 -21.90 -11.27
N ALA A 205 2.21 -20.62 -11.58
CA ALA A 205 3.12 -19.53 -11.31
C ALA A 205 2.88 -18.95 -9.91
N THR A 206 3.95 -18.49 -9.26
CA THR A 206 3.89 -17.70 -8.04
C THR A 206 4.00 -16.20 -8.35
N ILE A 207 3.48 -15.37 -7.45
CA ILE A 207 3.60 -13.91 -7.54
C ILE A 207 4.19 -13.36 -6.24
N VAL A 208 5.17 -12.46 -6.34
CA VAL A 208 5.85 -11.79 -5.22
C VAL A 208 6.20 -12.72 -4.04
N ALA A 209 6.63 -13.94 -4.34
CA ALA A 209 6.79 -15.03 -3.36
C ALA A 209 7.65 -14.66 -2.15
N ASP A 210 8.72 -13.89 -2.35
CA ASP A 210 9.63 -13.46 -1.28
C ASP A 210 9.02 -12.40 -0.34
N TYR A 211 7.91 -11.81 -0.74
CA TYR A 211 7.22 -10.74 0.00
C TYR A 211 5.82 -11.13 0.48
N ASP A 212 5.29 -12.23 -0.03
CA ASP A 212 4.00 -12.76 0.43
C ASP A 212 4.21 -13.65 1.65
N ALA A 213 4.06 -13.04 2.83
CA ALA A 213 4.22 -13.73 4.10
C ALA A 213 3.07 -14.69 4.46
N VAL A 214 1.97 -14.68 3.70
CA VAL A 214 0.77 -15.47 4.00
C VAL A 214 0.74 -16.77 3.19
N TYR A 215 0.93 -16.65 1.87
CA TYR A 215 0.77 -17.77 0.94
C TYR A 215 2.06 -18.06 0.15
N ALA A 216 3.16 -17.34 0.42
CA ALA A 216 4.43 -17.48 -0.30
C ALA A 216 4.25 -17.38 -1.84
N GLY A 217 3.34 -16.52 -2.26
CA GLY A 217 3.04 -16.27 -3.66
C GLY A 217 2.12 -17.30 -4.33
N ASP A 218 1.55 -18.25 -3.61
CA ASP A 218 0.57 -19.20 -4.17
C ASP A 218 -0.70 -18.46 -4.60
N THR A 219 -1.08 -18.63 -5.84
CA THR A 219 -2.20 -17.93 -6.47
C THR A 219 -3.52 -18.71 -6.48
N ARG A 220 -3.54 -19.90 -5.85
CA ARG A 220 -4.72 -20.80 -5.75
C ARG A 220 -5.60 -20.50 -4.56
#